data_5392e51dacfb3dd3206b399966fde219
#
_entry.id   5392e51dacfb3dd3206b399966fde219
#
_cell.length_a   1.000
_cell.length_b   1.000
_cell.length_c   1.000
_cell.angle_alpha   90.00
_cell.angle_beta   90.00
_cell.angle_gamma   90.00
#
_symmetry.space_group_name_H-M   'P 1'
#
loop_
_entity.id
_entity.type
_entity.pdbx_description
1 polymer ?
#
loop_
_entity_poly.entity_id
_entity_poly.type
_entity_poly.pdbx_seq_one_letter_code
_entity_poly.pdbx_strand_id
1 'polypeptide(L)'
;MEVIFLAYANSRQNPLSQLEDEYKDVYGILIDNDVHDSYHIHPDPFCTVRTVNDYLDTFSGDIALFNYSGHAGSDKVILDDRAAHAGSIIAQLKKSAGTGSLKLVVLNGCSTMGQVKGLREAGVPAVVATSAPVEDHSALEFARRFYDQLFTKDATIRTAFNEGLAAAALGGNRDLGSLRQSEEEEGEAVDPDRPVWGLYGDDDVLDSNPFASPPKEEEEFVPNVRLFDKLFEVFLEAGNPAVIGVAERMKQEIVEDYQKRDAVLYSIPFPIAANLSNLVNVQASEKSYKDRDDYKRRYLMQVGQLYHTASEFMGFIMIAQLWEIKLKFCELPIPEGLRKMLKDYFYMDADSRKVYDYLPLIQDIRAFVQKTSVLHEEIRLFVDEQIILRDILLAGDAFAHACSYLLQLHKEAREKKKWRNINKKCITAEERLCDFFSELGFLYKYHLTSITQIDILKYRHEEKQKTRFKHRIIKLMRPMKNNEERTYTQYFMPTFLDNWGVVLIKSKGEETIRDPLAREIDLDKMEFLNLSPFVVDRIVYEDNTNVPSLHFFKQYYLEKDMYEFIDASCAYKDDDPLQVTKPSPATKKRYERESICLQFKAFRKVVLGEV
;
A
#
# COMPACT_ATOMS: atom_id res chain seq x y z
N MET A 1 20.22 -19.35 0.97
CA MET A 1 19.23 -19.06 2.04
C MET A 1 18.09 -20.04 1.85
N GLU A 2 17.75 -20.78 2.90
CA GLU A 2 16.66 -21.75 2.82
C GLU A 2 15.32 -21.07 2.51
N VAL A 3 14.39 -21.81 1.87
CA VAL A 3 13.15 -21.26 1.33
C VAL A 3 11.92 -21.82 2.04
N ILE A 4 10.98 -20.96 2.40
CA ILE A 4 9.62 -21.32 2.77
C ILE A 4 8.73 -21.08 1.53
N PHE A 5 8.27 -22.17 0.90
CA PHE A 5 7.43 -22.08 -0.28
C PHE A 5 5.95 -22.29 0.10
N LEU A 6 5.14 -21.26 -0.08
CA LEU A 6 3.71 -21.23 0.19
C LEU A 6 2.94 -21.30 -1.12
N ALA A 7 2.47 -22.49 -1.49
CA ALA A 7 1.71 -22.75 -2.70
C ALA A 7 0.20 -22.75 -2.42
N TYR A 8 -0.53 -21.81 -3.01
CA TYR A 8 -2.00 -21.73 -2.92
C TYR A 8 -2.59 -21.90 -4.32
N ALA A 9 -3.65 -22.72 -4.42
CA ALA A 9 -4.31 -22.92 -5.69
C ALA A 9 -5.83 -22.92 -5.52
N ASN A 10 -6.50 -22.07 -6.30
CA ASN A 10 -7.93 -21.89 -6.26
C ASN A 10 -8.55 -22.28 -7.61
N SER A 11 -9.26 -23.40 -7.65
CA SER A 11 -9.93 -23.85 -8.87
C SER A 11 -11.00 -22.85 -9.32
N ARG A 12 -10.96 -22.45 -10.59
CA ARG A 12 -11.98 -21.57 -11.16
C ARG A 12 -13.36 -22.21 -11.25
N GLN A 13 -13.43 -23.55 -11.27
CA GLN A 13 -14.69 -24.29 -11.36
C GLN A 13 -15.36 -24.44 -10.00
N ASN A 14 -14.56 -24.57 -8.94
CA ASN A 14 -15.04 -24.67 -7.56
C ASN A 14 -14.17 -23.80 -6.64
N PRO A 15 -14.42 -22.47 -6.57
CA PRO A 15 -13.57 -21.55 -5.83
C PRO A 15 -13.76 -21.72 -4.31
N LEU A 16 -12.63 -21.76 -3.58
CA LEU A 16 -12.57 -21.70 -2.13
C LEU A 16 -12.62 -20.26 -1.66
N SER A 17 -13.61 -19.92 -0.84
CA SER A 17 -13.86 -18.55 -0.41
C SER A 17 -12.90 -18.04 0.66
N GLN A 18 -12.30 -18.93 1.46
CA GLN A 18 -11.41 -18.60 2.58
C GLN A 18 -9.93 -18.74 2.23
N LEU A 19 -9.57 -19.20 1.04
CA LEU A 19 -8.19 -19.47 0.67
C LEU A 19 -7.34 -18.19 0.58
N GLU A 20 -7.95 -17.09 0.14
CA GLU A 20 -7.27 -15.80 0.09
C GLU A 20 -6.99 -15.25 1.49
N ASP A 21 -7.91 -15.44 2.44
CA ASP A 21 -7.74 -15.04 3.83
C ASP A 21 -6.70 -15.93 4.52
N GLU A 22 -6.68 -17.24 4.25
CA GLU A 22 -5.64 -18.15 4.73
C GLU A 22 -4.25 -17.71 4.25
N TYR A 23 -4.12 -17.39 2.97
CA TYR A 23 -2.88 -16.86 2.40
C TYR A 23 -2.40 -15.60 3.13
N LYS A 24 -3.30 -14.61 3.31
CA LYS A 24 -2.98 -13.35 3.96
C LYS A 24 -2.56 -13.55 5.41
N ASP A 25 -3.27 -14.39 6.15
CA ASP A 25 -2.99 -14.65 7.56
C ASP A 25 -1.67 -15.40 7.75
N VAL A 26 -1.43 -16.48 6.99
CA VAL A 26 -0.17 -17.24 7.09
C VAL A 26 1.02 -16.39 6.66
N TYR A 27 0.93 -15.70 5.53
CA TYR A 27 1.99 -14.82 5.06
C TYR A 27 2.26 -13.68 6.04
N GLY A 28 1.21 -13.06 6.59
CA GLY A 28 1.31 -12.03 7.61
C GLY A 28 2.03 -12.52 8.88
N ILE A 29 1.71 -13.73 9.36
CA ILE A 29 2.41 -14.35 10.51
C ILE A 29 3.90 -14.50 10.24
N LEU A 30 4.29 -14.97 9.05
CA LEU A 30 5.70 -15.14 8.72
C LEU A 30 6.46 -13.81 8.64
N ILE A 31 5.85 -12.79 8.07
CA ILE A 31 6.45 -11.45 7.96
C ILE A 31 6.51 -10.77 9.33
N ASP A 32 5.45 -10.82 10.12
CA ASP A 32 5.37 -10.19 11.45
C ASP A 32 6.36 -10.80 12.47
N ASN A 33 6.87 -12.00 12.20
CA ASN A 33 7.85 -12.69 13.06
C ASN A 33 9.28 -12.75 12.45
N ASP A 34 9.57 -11.90 11.44
CA ASP A 34 10.88 -11.76 10.76
C ASP A 34 11.46 -13.10 10.26
N VAL A 35 10.59 -14.03 9.89
CA VAL A 35 11.03 -15.30 9.31
C VAL A 35 11.85 -15.07 8.04
N HIS A 36 11.60 -13.95 7.34
CA HIS A 36 12.38 -13.52 6.18
C HIS A 36 13.86 -13.17 6.47
N ASP A 37 14.24 -12.94 7.73
CA ASP A 37 15.65 -12.76 8.11
C ASP A 37 16.46 -14.07 7.98
N SER A 38 15.79 -15.21 8.18
CA SER A 38 16.41 -16.54 8.18
C SER A 38 16.05 -17.35 6.93
N TYR A 39 14.91 -17.09 6.33
CA TYR A 39 14.35 -17.83 5.20
C TYR A 39 13.88 -16.89 4.10
N HIS A 40 14.08 -17.29 2.84
CA HIS A 40 13.40 -16.64 1.72
C HIS A 40 11.95 -17.13 1.68
N ILE A 41 10.98 -16.25 1.99
CA ILE A 41 9.55 -16.59 1.91
C ILE A 41 9.10 -16.38 0.47
N HIS A 42 8.67 -17.47 -0.18
CA HIS A 42 8.15 -17.44 -1.55
C HIS A 42 6.66 -17.80 -1.55
N PRO A 43 5.73 -16.82 -1.58
CA PRO A 43 4.32 -17.07 -1.72
C PRO A 43 3.92 -17.12 -3.20
N ASP A 44 3.15 -18.14 -3.60
CA ASP A 44 2.44 -18.19 -4.88
C ASP A 44 0.95 -18.38 -4.64
N PRO A 45 0.12 -17.31 -4.69
CA PRO A 45 -1.32 -17.39 -4.44
C PRO A 45 -2.14 -17.93 -5.61
N PHE A 46 -1.51 -18.19 -6.78
CA PHE A 46 -2.16 -18.62 -8.01
C PHE A 46 -1.38 -19.73 -8.70
N CYS A 47 -1.08 -20.79 -7.97
CA CYS A 47 -0.22 -21.87 -8.43
C CYS A 47 -0.75 -22.60 -9.65
N THR A 48 0.01 -22.59 -10.74
CA THR A 48 -0.17 -23.46 -11.90
C THR A 48 0.84 -24.60 -11.89
N VAL A 49 0.60 -25.67 -12.69
CA VAL A 49 1.59 -26.76 -12.84
C VAL A 49 2.95 -26.23 -13.28
N ARG A 50 2.96 -25.21 -14.14
CA ARG A 50 4.19 -24.57 -14.60
C ARG A 50 4.90 -23.84 -13.48
N THR A 51 4.19 -22.94 -12.76
CA THR A 51 4.82 -22.12 -11.70
C THR A 51 5.35 -23.00 -10.57
N VAL A 52 4.61 -24.01 -10.14
CA VAL A 52 5.09 -24.96 -9.11
C VAL A 52 6.33 -25.70 -9.57
N ASN A 53 6.38 -26.21 -10.82
CA ASN A 53 7.57 -26.88 -11.34
C ASN A 53 8.78 -25.93 -11.43
N ASP A 54 8.59 -24.73 -11.96
CA ASP A 54 9.64 -23.72 -12.12
C ASP A 54 10.24 -23.33 -10.75
N TYR A 55 9.39 -23.18 -9.72
CA TYR A 55 9.85 -22.83 -8.37
C TYR A 55 10.49 -24.01 -7.63
N LEU A 56 9.94 -25.22 -7.73
CA LEU A 56 10.57 -26.41 -7.16
C LEU A 56 11.93 -26.72 -7.78
N ASP A 57 12.13 -26.40 -9.07
CA ASP A 57 13.44 -26.50 -9.74
C ASP A 57 14.37 -25.35 -9.31
N THR A 58 13.88 -24.12 -9.28
CA THR A 58 14.65 -22.93 -8.88
C THR A 58 15.17 -23.05 -7.44
N PHE A 59 14.35 -23.51 -6.52
CA PHE A 59 14.70 -23.66 -5.11
C PHE A 59 15.16 -25.08 -4.76
N SER A 60 15.56 -25.85 -5.76
CA SER A 60 15.90 -27.26 -5.62
C SER A 60 17.07 -27.47 -4.65
N GLY A 61 16.84 -28.16 -3.55
CA GLY A 61 17.82 -28.40 -2.49
C GLY A 61 17.78 -27.41 -1.34
N ASP A 62 17.04 -26.27 -1.46
CA ASP A 62 17.01 -25.21 -0.45
C ASP A 62 15.64 -25.05 0.24
N ILE A 63 14.61 -25.83 -0.14
CA ILE A 63 13.27 -25.70 0.46
C ILE A 63 13.30 -26.26 1.89
N ALA A 64 12.97 -25.40 2.88
CA ALA A 64 12.87 -25.76 4.29
C ALA A 64 11.44 -26.13 4.71
N LEU A 65 10.46 -25.44 4.16
CA LEU A 65 9.03 -25.71 4.36
C LEU A 65 8.31 -25.61 3.02
N PHE A 66 7.51 -26.64 2.74
CA PHE A 66 6.58 -26.61 1.62
C PHE A 66 5.16 -26.69 2.16
N ASN A 67 4.35 -25.65 1.87
CA ASN A 67 2.93 -25.62 2.14
C ASN A 67 2.14 -25.70 0.84
N TYR A 68 1.16 -26.57 0.80
CA TYR A 68 0.12 -26.55 -0.23
C TYR A 68 -1.24 -26.37 0.42
N SER A 69 -2.01 -25.39 -0.05
CA SER A 69 -3.40 -25.16 0.34
C SER A 69 -4.29 -25.02 -0.89
N GLY A 70 -5.37 -25.81 -0.92
CA GLY A 70 -6.28 -25.87 -2.06
C GLY A 70 -7.01 -27.22 -2.15
N HIS A 71 -7.69 -27.44 -3.27
CA HIS A 71 -8.31 -28.73 -3.55
C HIS A 71 -7.27 -29.82 -3.76
N ALA A 72 -7.47 -30.98 -3.18
CA ALA A 72 -6.57 -32.12 -3.28
C ALA A 72 -7.31 -33.46 -3.23
N GLY A 73 -6.57 -34.56 -3.43
CA GLY A 73 -6.99 -35.94 -3.28
C GLY A 73 -5.81 -36.81 -2.84
N SER A 74 -6.03 -38.11 -2.80
CA SER A 74 -5.07 -39.12 -2.30
C SER A 74 -3.75 -39.14 -3.08
N ASP A 75 -3.77 -38.85 -4.37
CA ASP A 75 -2.63 -38.94 -5.29
C ASP A 75 -2.41 -37.68 -6.14
N LYS A 76 -3.23 -36.63 -5.95
CA LYS A 76 -3.20 -35.41 -6.75
C LYS A 76 -3.43 -34.15 -5.91
N VAL A 77 -2.93 -33.01 -6.41
CA VAL A 77 -3.29 -31.68 -5.99
C VAL A 77 -3.91 -30.94 -7.18
N ILE A 78 -4.90 -30.10 -6.93
CA ILE A 78 -5.58 -29.33 -7.98
C ILE A 78 -4.99 -27.94 -8.01
N LEU A 79 -4.27 -27.62 -9.07
CA LEU A 79 -3.70 -26.31 -9.31
C LEU A 79 -4.66 -25.44 -10.13
N ASP A 80 -4.38 -24.17 -10.27
CA ASP A 80 -5.28 -23.21 -10.92
C ASP A 80 -5.63 -23.58 -12.36
N ASP A 81 -4.68 -24.23 -13.07
CA ASP A 81 -4.83 -24.64 -14.46
C ASP A 81 -5.28 -26.10 -14.64
N ARG A 82 -4.87 -27.02 -13.75
CA ARG A 82 -5.19 -28.45 -13.84
C ARG A 82 -4.71 -29.24 -12.63
N ALA A 83 -5.14 -30.50 -12.55
CA ALA A 83 -4.62 -31.46 -11.58
C ALA A 83 -3.13 -31.77 -11.84
N ALA A 84 -2.34 -31.84 -10.79
CA ALA A 84 -0.96 -32.31 -10.79
C ALA A 84 -0.85 -33.62 -9.98
N HIS A 85 -0.06 -34.57 -10.47
CA HIS A 85 0.18 -35.82 -9.77
C HIS A 85 1.13 -35.59 -8.58
N ALA A 86 0.71 -35.93 -7.37
CA ALA A 86 1.49 -35.70 -6.15
C ALA A 86 2.89 -36.30 -6.19
N GLY A 87 3.03 -37.52 -6.81
CA GLY A 87 4.34 -38.15 -6.98
C GLY A 87 5.39 -37.32 -7.72
N SER A 88 4.98 -36.40 -8.61
CA SER A 88 5.90 -35.49 -9.29
C SER A 88 6.43 -34.41 -8.36
N ILE A 89 5.57 -33.85 -7.50
CA ILE A 89 5.97 -32.88 -6.47
C ILE A 89 6.89 -33.54 -5.44
N ILE A 90 6.54 -34.75 -4.98
CA ILE A 90 7.35 -35.53 -4.05
C ILE A 90 8.76 -35.80 -4.60
N ALA A 91 8.86 -36.17 -5.89
CA ALA A 91 10.15 -36.43 -6.54
C ALA A 91 11.05 -35.20 -6.58
N GLN A 92 10.49 -34.01 -6.71
CA GLN A 92 11.24 -32.74 -6.69
C GLN A 92 11.63 -32.35 -5.25
N LEU A 93 10.73 -32.51 -4.28
CA LEU A 93 11.02 -32.24 -2.86
C LEU A 93 12.07 -33.19 -2.27
N LYS A 94 12.25 -34.40 -2.83
CA LYS A 94 13.26 -35.38 -2.43
C LYS A 94 14.68 -34.79 -2.40
N LYS A 95 15.00 -33.83 -3.28
CA LYS A 95 16.32 -33.21 -3.33
C LYS A 95 16.57 -32.35 -2.09
N SER A 96 15.59 -31.54 -1.70
CA SER A 96 15.66 -30.71 -0.47
C SER A 96 15.62 -31.57 0.80
N ALA A 97 14.92 -32.71 0.79
CA ALA A 97 14.98 -33.68 1.88
C ALA A 97 16.37 -34.33 1.97
N GLY A 98 16.99 -34.67 0.82
CA GLY A 98 18.32 -35.27 0.74
C GLY A 98 19.45 -34.33 1.16
N THR A 99 19.32 -33.01 1.02
CA THR A 99 20.27 -32.01 1.54
C THR A 99 20.07 -31.72 3.03
N GLY A 100 18.95 -32.16 3.63
CA GLY A 100 18.57 -31.85 5.01
C GLY A 100 17.95 -30.47 5.20
N SER A 101 17.71 -29.74 4.11
CA SER A 101 17.06 -28.42 4.16
C SER A 101 15.57 -28.54 4.48
N LEU A 102 14.87 -29.53 3.88
CA LEU A 102 13.43 -29.71 4.06
C LEU A 102 13.10 -30.26 5.46
N LYS A 103 12.37 -29.50 6.23
CA LYS A 103 12.02 -29.76 7.63
C LYS A 103 10.57 -30.16 7.81
N LEU A 104 9.68 -29.57 7.00
CA LEU A 104 8.23 -29.75 7.15
C LEU A 104 7.52 -29.63 5.80
N VAL A 105 6.54 -30.51 5.57
CA VAL A 105 5.55 -30.42 4.49
C VAL A 105 4.15 -30.31 5.10
N VAL A 106 3.39 -29.32 4.70
CA VAL A 106 2.00 -29.09 5.11
C VAL A 106 1.11 -29.22 3.88
N LEU A 107 0.19 -30.17 3.90
CA LEU A 107 -0.80 -30.41 2.83
C LEU A 107 -2.21 -30.13 3.37
N ASN A 108 -2.63 -28.87 3.30
CA ASN A 108 -3.93 -28.39 3.80
C ASN A 108 -5.02 -28.46 2.70
N GLY A 109 -5.24 -29.66 2.19
CA GLY A 109 -6.27 -30.00 1.22
C GLY A 109 -6.97 -31.30 1.60
N CYS A 110 -8.00 -31.74 0.86
CA CYS A 110 -8.73 -32.95 1.20
C CYS A 110 -7.94 -34.23 0.95
N SER A 111 -8.10 -35.24 1.84
CA SER A 111 -7.65 -36.63 1.64
C SER A 111 -6.17 -36.77 1.24
N THR A 112 -5.29 -35.88 1.69
CA THR A 112 -3.86 -35.86 1.31
C THR A 112 -3.03 -36.94 2.00
N MET A 113 -3.58 -37.70 2.94
CA MET A 113 -2.90 -38.77 3.69
C MET A 113 -2.22 -39.81 2.79
N GLY A 114 -2.80 -40.10 1.60
CA GLY A 114 -2.21 -41.01 0.62
C GLY A 114 -0.80 -40.62 0.16
N GLN A 115 -0.47 -39.34 0.26
CA GLN A 115 0.84 -38.79 -0.14
C GLN A 115 1.91 -38.95 0.94
N VAL A 116 1.54 -39.15 2.21
CA VAL A 116 2.45 -39.20 3.37
C VAL A 116 3.52 -40.26 3.21
N LYS A 117 3.15 -41.49 2.76
CA LYS A 117 4.12 -42.58 2.59
C LYS A 117 5.22 -42.19 1.61
N GLY A 118 4.88 -41.61 0.47
CA GLY A 118 5.86 -41.16 -0.53
C GLY A 118 6.74 -40.05 -0.02
N LEU A 119 6.20 -39.09 0.74
CA LEU A 119 6.96 -38.00 1.37
C LEU A 119 7.95 -38.53 2.42
N ARG A 120 7.50 -39.46 3.27
CA ARG A 120 8.39 -40.08 4.28
C ARG A 120 9.49 -40.94 3.62
N GLU A 121 9.19 -41.70 2.58
CA GLU A 121 10.18 -42.44 1.79
C GLU A 121 11.15 -41.54 1.02
N ALA A 122 10.71 -40.32 0.66
CA ALA A 122 11.59 -39.29 0.11
C ALA A 122 12.51 -38.62 1.15
N GLY A 123 12.33 -38.90 2.46
CA GLY A 123 13.14 -38.40 3.55
C GLY A 123 12.61 -37.13 4.21
N VAL A 124 11.34 -36.76 4.00
CA VAL A 124 10.73 -35.60 4.67
C VAL A 124 10.57 -35.85 6.16
N PRO A 125 11.15 -35.00 7.06
CA PRO A 125 11.18 -35.29 8.49
C PRO A 125 9.81 -35.18 9.17
N ALA A 126 9.00 -34.20 8.78
CA ALA A 126 7.66 -33.99 9.33
C ALA A 126 6.64 -33.68 8.21
N VAL A 127 5.44 -34.27 8.32
CA VAL A 127 4.35 -34.06 7.36
C VAL A 127 3.05 -33.82 8.11
N VAL A 128 2.32 -32.78 7.75
CA VAL A 128 0.92 -32.54 8.11
C VAL A 128 0.07 -32.87 6.90
N ALA A 129 -0.93 -33.73 7.03
CA ALA A 129 -1.81 -34.14 5.95
C ALA A 129 -3.21 -34.46 6.48
N THR A 130 -4.21 -34.56 5.59
CA THR A 130 -5.60 -34.80 5.95
C THR A 130 -6.04 -36.22 5.57
N SER A 131 -6.84 -36.84 6.42
CA SER A 131 -7.39 -38.18 6.21
C SER A 131 -8.79 -38.20 5.58
N ALA A 132 -9.44 -37.04 5.48
CA ALA A 132 -10.82 -36.88 5.04
C ALA A 132 -11.01 -35.51 4.37
N PRO A 133 -12.16 -35.25 3.74
CA PRO A 133 -12.53 -33.92 3.26
C PRO A 133 -12.53 -32.88 4.38
N VAL A 134 -11.97 -31.69 4.08
CA VAL A 134 -11.81 -30.57 5.01
C VAL A 134 -12.71 -29.43 4.58
N GLU A 135 -13.42 -28.87 5.54
CA GLU A 135 -14.19 -27.64 5.34
C GLU A 135 -13.23 -26.44 5.17
N ASP A 136 -13.55 -25.54 4.23
CA ASP A 136 -12.68 -24.40 3.87
C ASP A 136 -12.38 -23.48 5.06
N HIS A 137 -13.39 -23.16 5.88
CA HIS A 137 -13.21 -22.36 7.10
C HIS A 137 -12.37 -23.08 8.17
N SER A 138 -12.58 -24.38 8.37
CA SER A 138 -11.78 -25.17 9.33
C SER A 138 -10.30 -25.25 8.89
N ALA A 139 -10.05 -25.30 7.59
CA ALA A 139 -8.70 -25.29 7.04
C ALA A 139 -7.98 -23.95 7.27
N LEU A 140 -8.69 -22.82 7.12
CA LEU A 140 -8.20 -21.48 7.48
C LEU A 140 -7.82 -21.41 8.97
N GLU A 141 -8.73 -21.81 9.88
CA GLU A 141 -8.48 -21.71 11.33
C GLU A 141 -7.35 -22.64 11.80
N PHE A 142 -7.25 -23.85 11.19
CA PHE A 142 -6.13 -24.74 11.41
C PHE A 142 -4.81 -24.08 11.00
N ALA A 143 -4.70 -23.62 9.76
CA ALA A 143 -3.48 -23.04 9.22
C ALA A 143 -3.04 -21.81 10.04
N ARG A 144 -3.96 -20.86 10.25
CA ARG A 144 -3.69 -19.65 11.02
C ARG A 144 -3.13 -19.97 12.41
N ARG A 145 -3.77 -20.88 13.14
CA ARG A 145 -3.35 -21.24 14.50
C ARG A 145 -2.07 -22.03 14.52
N PHE A 146 -1.89 -22.98 13.59
CA PHE A 146 -0.68 -23.77 13.44
C PHE A 146 0.54 -22.89 13.20
N TYR A 147 0.47 -21.99 12.22
CA TYR A 147 1.58 -21.09 11.90
C TYR A 147 1.83 -20.05 13.01
N ASP A 148 0.79 -19.50 13.66
CA ASP A 148 0.96 -18.62 14.83
C ASP A 148 1.72 -19.32 15.97
N GLN A 149 1.39 -20.57 16.27
CA GLN A 149 2.11 -21.32 17.32
C GLN A 149 3.54 -21.61 16.92
N LEU A 150 3.78 -22.03 15.67
CA LEU A 150 5.09 -22.44 15.21
C LEU A 150 6.08 -21.26 15.11
N PHE A 151 5.65 -20.12 14.61
CA PHE A 151 6.51 -18.98 14.31
C PHE A 151 6.41 -17.82 15.30
N THR A 152 5.25 -17.63 15.95
CA THR A 152 5.07 -16.56 16.95
C THR A 152 5.34 -17.01 18.38
N LYS A 153 5.07 -18.31 18.67
CA LYS A 153 5.21 -18.88 20.02
C LYS A 153 6.42 -19.78 20.18
N ASP A 154 7.17 -20.00 19.11
CA ASP A 154 8.29 -20.95 19.06
C ASP A 154 7.92 -22.34 19.57
N ALA A 155 6.65 -22.72 19.41
CA ALA A 155 6.14 -24.00 19.85
C ALA A 155 6.74 -25.13 19.00
N THR A 156 6.82 -26.36 19.56
CA THR A 156 7.21 -27.54 18.78
C THR A 156 6.18 -27.83 17.69
N ILE A 157 6.58 -28.54 16.64
CA ILE A 157 5.66 -28.94 15.56
C ILE A 157 4.41 -29.62 16.13
N ARG A 158 4.59 -30.55 17.10
CA ARG A 158 3.49 -31.26 17.76
C ARG A 158 2.55 -30.32 18.52
N THR A 159 3.10 -29.37 19.28
CA THR A 159 2.29 -28.40 20.02
C THR A 159 1.52 -27.49 19.08
N ALA A 160 2.19 -26.97 18.06
CA ALA A 160 1.55 -26.14 17.02
C ALA A 160 0.41 -26.89 16.32
N PHE A 161 0.64 -28.17 15.98
CA PHE A 161 -0.37 -29.03 15.35
C PHE A 161 -1.60 -29.23 16.26
N ASN A 162 -1.40 -29.55 17.53
CA ASN A 162 -2.51 -29.77 18.49
C ASN A 162 -3.35 -28.49 18.69
N GLU A 163 -2.69 -27.33 18.75
CA GLU A 163 -3.37 -26.04 18.86
C GLU A 163 -4.13 -25.69 17.57
N GLY A 164 -3.60 -26.06 16.40
CA GLY A 164 -4.29 -25.94 15.10
C GLY A 164 -5.54 -26.81 15.06
N LEU A 165 -5.45 -28.07 15.52
CA LEU A 165 -6.63 -28.97 15.62
C LEU A 165 -7.69 -28.39 16.54
N ALA A 166 -7.30 -27.84 17.69
CA ALA A 166 -8.27 -27.25 18.63
C ALA A 166 -8.98 -26.03 18.01
N ALA A 167 -8.28 -25.21 17.25
CA ALA A 167 -8.87 -24.05 16.56
C ALA A 167 -9.84 -24.49 15.45
N ALA A 168 -9.45 -25.47 14.63
CA ALA A 168 -10.31 -26.02 13.59
C ALA A 168 -11.60 -26.64 14.14
N ALA A 169 -11.52 -27.29 15.30
CA ALA A 169 -12.69 -27.89 15.96
C ALA A 169 -13.68 -26.84 16.51
N LEU A 170 -13.20 -25.66 16.91
CA LEU A 170 -14.03 -24.54 17.40
C LEU A 170 -14.78 -23.82 16.26
N GLY A 171 -14.18 -23.81 15.04
CA GLY A 171 -14.77 -23.18 13.86
C GLY A 171 -15.86 -24.00 13.18
N GLY A 172 -16.03 -25.26 13.52
CA GLY A 172 -16.84 -26.23 12.79
C GLY A 172 -18.35 -26.07 12.93
N ASN A 173 -18.96 -25.29 12.03
CA ASN A 173 -20.35 -25.47 11.62
C ASN A 173 -20.28 -26.21 10.28
N ARG A 174 -20.68 -27.49 10.25
CA ARG A 174 -20.58 -28.38 9.09
C ARG A 174 -21.49 -27.93 7.95
N ASP A 175 -21.08 -26.95 7.17
CA ASP A 175 -21.68 -26.65 5.87
C ASP A 175 -20.98 -27.49 4.81
N LEU A 176 -21.63 -28.59 4.41
CA LEU A 176 -21.10 -29.57 3.47
C LEU A 176 -20.89 -29.03 2.03
N GLY A 177 -21.19 -27.75 1.80
CA GLY A 177 -21.07 -27.11 0.49
C GLY A 177 -19.67 -26.55 0.16
N SER A 178 -18.73 -26.47 1.12
CA SER A 178 -17.42 -25.82 0.96
C SER A 178 -16.23 -26.73 1.30
N LEU A 179 -16.28 -28.00 0.87
CA LEU A 179 -15.18 -28.94 1.09
C LEU A 179 -14.07 -28.75 0.05
N ARG A 180 -12.79 -28.84 0.47
CA ARG A 180 -11.61 -28.81 -0.41
C ARG A 180 -11.37 -30.12 -1.17
N GLN A 181 -12.45 -30.79 -1.60
CA GLN A 181 -12.40 -32.08 -2.30
C GLN A 181 -12.32 -31.92 -3.83
N SER A 182 -11.61 -32.81 -4.51
CA SER A 182 -11.65 -32.85 -5.98
C SER A 182 -12.96 -33.54 -6.46
N GLU A 183 -13.57 -33.04 -7.53
CA GLU A 183 -14.87 -33.50 -8.07
C GLU A 183 -14.93 -34.99 -8.46
N GLU A 184 -13.78 -35.66 -8.54
CA GLU A 184 -13.69 -37.08 -8.98
C GLU A 184 -13.65 -38.09 -7.82
N GLU A 185 -13.59 -37.67 -6.56
CA GLU A 185 -13.60 -38.56 -5.39
C GLU A 185 -14.99 -38.61 -4.77
N GLU A 186 -15.82 -39.58 -5.16
CA GLU A 186 -17.08 -39.91 -4.48
C GLU A 186 -16.80 -40.55 -3.11
N GLY A 187 -17.31 -39.91 -2.09
CA GLY A 187 -17.23 -40.12 -0.66
C GLY A 187 -17.03 -41.50 -0.10
N GLU A 188 -15.90 -41.72 0.57
CA GLU A 188 -15.88 -42.56 1.76
C GLU A 188 -16.60 -41.85 2.92
N ALA A 189 -17.47 -42.60 3.63
CA ALA A 189 -18.17 -42.06 4.79
C ALA A 189 -17.17 -41.57 5.85
N VAL A 190 -17.19 -40.27 6.16
CA VAL A 190 -16.35 -39.67 7.16
C VAL A 190 -16.73 -40.23 8.53
N ASP A 191 -15.79 -40.93 9.19
CA ASP A 191 -15.92 -41.29 10.60
C ASP A 191 -15.90 -40.02 11.44
N PRO A 192 -17.00 -39.65 12.14
CA PRO A 192 -17.09 -38.38 12.87
C PRO A 192 -16.14 -38.29 14.07
N ASP A 193 -15.60 -39.40 14.53
CA ASP A 193 -14.69 -39.48 15.69
C ASP A 193 -13.21 -39.50 15.31
N ARG A 194 -12.87 -39.51 13.99
CA ARG A 194 -11.51 -39.55 13.51
C ARG A 194 -11.03 -38.11 13.22
N PRO A 195 -9.86 -37.68 13.79
CA PRO A 195 -9.31 -36.37 13.49
C PRO A 195 -8.99 -36.27 11.98
N VAL A 196 -9.43 -35.16 11.36
CA VAL A 196 -9.26 -34.95 9.93
C VAL A 196 -7.80 -34.75 9.57
N TRP A 197 -7.05 -34.00 10.38
CA TRP A 197 -5.61 -33.78 10.19
C TRP A 197 -4.80 -34.83 10.94
N GLY A 198 -3.70 -35.30 10.31
CA GLY A 198 -2.69 -36.16 10.90
C GLY A 198 -1.30 -35.52 10.85
N LEU A 199 -0.52 -35.77 11.89
CA LEU A 199 0.89 -35.38 11.99
C LEU A 199 1.77 -36.62 11.94
N TYR A 200 2.73 -36.64 11.00
CA TYR A 200 3.56 -37.79 10.69
C TYR A 200 5.05 -37.38 10.73
N GLY A 201 5.84 -38.07 11.52
CA GLY A 201 7.27 -37.81 11.68
C GLY A 201 7.82 -38.58 12.87
N ASP A 202 9.13 -38.50 13.08
CA ASP A 202 9.77 -39.09 14.24
C ASP A 202 9.59 -38.16 15.46
N ASP A 203 9.39 -38.73 16.66
CA ASP A 203 9.05 -37.95 17.86
C ASP A 203 10.08 -36.83 18.15
N ASP A 204 11.37 -37.12 18.01
CA ASP A 204 12.43 -36.12 18.23
C ASP A 204 12.27 -34.89 17.29
N VAL A 205 11.81 -35.07 16.05
CA VAL A 205 11.56 -34.01 15.11
C VAL A 205 10.26 -33.27 15.46
N LEU A 206 9.21 -34.04 15.78
CA LEU A 206 7.90 -33.46 16.08
C LEU A 206 7.90 -32.68 17.39
N ASP A 207 8.75 -33.07 18.37
CA ASP A 207 8.89 -32.41 19.66
C ASP A 207 9.99 -31.31 19.65
N SER A 208 10.42 -30.89 18.44
CA SER A 208 11.32 -29.75 18.22
C SER A 208 10.61 -28.65 17.41
N ASN A 209 11.19 -27.43 17.42
CA ASN A 209 10.88 -26.39 16.45
C ASN A 209 12.10 -26.12 15.56
N PRO A 210 12.16 -26.69 14.35
CA PRO A 210 13.31 -26.50 13.45
C PRO A 210 13.39 -25.11 12.83
N PHE A 211 12.38 -24.26 13.07
CA PHE A 211 12.30 -22.89 12.58
C PHE A 211 12.54 -21.86 13.68
N ALA A 212 12.74 -22.30 14.93
CA ALA A 212 13.04 -21.41 16.05
C ALA A 212 14.29 -20.57 15.74
N SER A 213 14.14 -19.27 15.75
CA SER A 213 15.29 -18.37 15.66
C SER A 213 16.06 -18.39 16.98
N PRO A 214 17.41 -18.39 16.98
CA PRO A 214 18.16 -18.19 18.20
C PRO A 214 17.73 -16.89 18.87
N PRO A 215 17.67 -16.81 20.21
CA PRO A 215 17.29 -15.61 20.93
C PRO A 215 18.23 -14.46 20.52
N LYS A 216 17.76 -13.58 19.65
CA LYS A 216 18.43 -12.31 19.36
C LYS A 216 18.24 -11.40 20.58
N GLU A 217 19.29 -10.73 21.03
CA GLU A 217 19.12 -9.56 21.91
C GLU A 217 18.15 -8.62 21.20
N GLU A 218 16.98 -8.37 21.79
CA GLU A 218 15.98 -7.47 21.19
C GLU A 218 16.59 -6.07 21.07
N GLU A 219 16.96 -5.67 19.87
CA GLU A 219 17.37 -4.30 19.59
C GLU A 219 16.22 -3.38 19.97
N GLU A 220 16.45 -2.46 20.91
CA GLU A 220 15.42 -1.54 21.34
C GLU A 220 15.14 -0.54 20.21
N PHE A 221 13.88 -0.44 19.79
CA PHE A 221 13.49 0.47 18.74
C PHE A 221 13.71 1.92 19.15
N VAL A 222 14.46 2.65 18.33
CA VAL A 222 14.66 4.10 18.41
C VAL A 222 14.05 4.75 17.20
N PRO A 223 13.02 5.63 17.35
CA PRO A 223 12.31 6.20 16.23
C PRO A 223 13.20 7.01 15.29
N ASN A 224 13.02 6.84 13.99
CA ASN A 224 13.57 7.67 12.91
C ASN A 224 15.11 7.67 12.76
N VAL A 225 15.84 6.79 13.40
CA VAL A 225 17.31 6.74 13.29
C VAL A 225 17.74 6.36 11.88
N ARG A 226 17.08 5.36 11.27
CA ARG A 226 17.40 4.86 9.94
C ARG A 226 16.61 5.58 8.82
N LEU A 227 15.40 6.02 9.13
CA LEU A 227 14.47 6.56 8.13
C LEU A 227 15.02 7.79 7.40
N PHE A 228 15.54 8.77 8.13
CA PHE A 228 16.02 10.02 7.51
C PHE A 228 17.32 9.83 6.75
N ASP A 229 18.22 9.00 7.22
CA ASP A 229 19.44 8.67 6.47
C ASP A 229 19.07 7.98 5.15
N LYS A 230 18.13 7.01 5.20
CA LYS A 230 17.65 6.34 3.99
C LYS A 230 16.93 7.28 3.02
N LEU A 231 16.05 8.13 3.51
CA LEU A 231 15.39 9.13 2.67
C LEU A 231 16.39 10.12 2.06
N PHE A 232 17.40 10.53 2.81
CA PHE A 232 18.46 11.39 2.31
C PHE A 232 19.23 10.74 1.16
N GLU A 233 19.60 9.45 1.29
CA GLU A 233 20.22 8.65 0.23
C GLU A 233 19.32 8.57 -1.00
N VAL A 234 18.05 8.22 -0.84
CA VAL A 234 17.07 8.10 -1.94
C VAL A 234 16.96 9.41 -2.74
N PHE A 235 16.86 10.56 -2.06
CA PHE A 235 16.79 11.84 -2.75
C PHE A 235 18.13 12.28 -3.34
N LEU A 236 19.25 11.86 -2.75
CA LEU A 236 20.59 12.11 -3.29
C LEU A 236 20.77 11.33 -4.62
N GLU A 237 20.42 10.04 -4.63
CA GLU A 237 20.47 9.18 -5.81
C GLU A 237 19.51 9.65 -6.91
N ALA A 238 18.33 10.16 -6.52
CA ALA A 238 17.38 10.76 -7.46
C ALA A 238 17.87 12.08 -8.09
N GLY A 239 19.00 12.62 -7.62
CA GLY A 239 19.57 13.85 -8.16
C GLY A 239 18.92 15.12 -7.59
N ASN A 240 18.34 15.07 -6.39
CA ASN A 240 17.70 16.22 -5.76
C ASN A 240 18.73 17.32 -5.41
N PRO A 241 18.60 18.52 -5.98
CA PRO A 241 19.59 19.55 -5.82
C PRO A 241 19.73 20.11 -4.39
N ALA A 242 18.64 20.13 -3.61
CA ALA A 242 18.69 20.57 -2.21
C ALA A 242 19.50 19.59 -1.35
N VAL A 243 19.29 18.29 -1.58
CA VAL A 243 19.99 17.20 -0.88
C VAL A 243 21.45 17.14 -1.33
N ILE A 244 21.73 17.29 -2.65
CA ILE A 244 23.10 17.37 -3.18
C ILE A 244 23.85 18.51 -2.51
N GLY A 245 23.25 19.71 -2.41
CA GLY A 245 23.89 20.85 -1.77
C GLY A 245 24.20 20.64 -0.28
N VAL A 246 23.40 19.84 0.44
CA VAL A 246 23.70 19.42 1.81
C VAL A 246 24.83 18.40 1.82
N ALA A 247 24.80 17.40 0.94
CA ALA A 247 25.83 16.38 0.82
C ALA A 247 27.21 16.95 0.47
N GLU A 248 27.26 17.98 -0.38
CA GLU A 248 28.50 18.70 -0.69
C GLU A 248 29.06 19.45 0.52
N ARG A 249 28.20 20.11 1.30
CA ARG A 249 28.61 20.77 2.55
C ARG A 249 29.14 19.78 3.58
N MET A 250 28.53 18.60 3.70
CA MET A 250 29.01 17.53 4.60
C MET A 250 30.46 17.10 4.32
N LYS A 251 30.95 17.29 3.10
CA LYS A 251 32.36 16.99 2.76
C LYS A 251 33.33 18.06 3.24
N GLN A 252 32.86 19.25 3.54
CA GLN A 252 33.68 20.42 3.86
C GLN A 252 33.51 20.87 5.30
N GLU A 253 32.36 20.65 5.89
CA GLU A 253 31.99 21.12 7.22
C GLU A 253 31.08 20.13 7.93
N ILE A 254 30.91 20.28 9.24
CA ILE A 254 29.94 19.52 10.02
C ILE A 254 28.54 20.03 9.69
N VAL A 255 27.66 19.13 9.23
CA VAL A 255 26.26 19.42 8.95
C VAL A 255 25.41 18.83 10.07
N GLU A 256 24.57 19.63 10.69
CA GLU A 256 23.66 19.20 11.75
C GLU A 256 22.50 18.35 11.17
N ASP A 257 22.02 17.37 11.94
CA ASP A 257 20.96 16.44 11.52
C ASP A 257 19.67 17.16 11.07
N TYR A 258 19.36 18.32 11.67
CA TYR A 258 18.18 19.08 11.25
C TYR A 258 18.29 19.59 9.81
N GLN A 259 19.49 19.87 9.30
CA GLN A 259 19.71 20.35 7.92
C GLN A 259 19.44 19.21 6.90
N LYS A 260 19.84 17.98 7.25
CA LYS A 260 19.49 16.79 6.45
C LYS A 260 17.96 16.59 6.43
N ARG A 261 17.33 16.64 7.61
CA ARG A 261 15.87 16.51 7.73
C ARG A 261 15.13 17.58 6.96
N ASP A 262 15.56 18.81 7.07
CA ASP A 262 14.95 19.93 6.34
C ASP A 262 15.08 19.72 4.83
N ALA A 263 16.24 19.31 4.32
CA ALA A 263 16.43 19.03 2.89
C ALA A 263 15.49 17.93 2.39
N VAL A 264 15.29 16.86 3.15
CA VAL A 264 14.33 15.79 2.84
C VAL A 264 12.90 16.32 2.84
N LEU A 265 12.48 17.01 3.91
CA LEU A 265 11.12 17.53 4.03
C LEU A 265 10.75 18.56 2.93
N TYR A 266 11.72 19.39 2.51
CA TYR A 266 11.52 20.33 1.40
C TYR A 266 11.44 19.67 0.03
N SER A 267 11.86 18.41 -0.07
CA SER A 267 11.87 17.64 -1.31
C SER A 267 10.56 16.89 -1.58
N ILE A 268 9.63 16.92 -0.64
CA ILE A 268 8.40 16.11 -0.68
C ILE A 268 7.20 17.06 -0.73
N PRO A 269 6.14 16.76 -1.52
CA PRO A 269 4.89 17.53 -1.52
C PRO A 269 4.27 17.67 -0.13
N PHE A 270 3.67 18.83 0.14
CA PHE A 270 3.19 19.25 1.46
C PHE A 270 2.41 18.19 2.26
N PRO A 271 1.41 17.46 1.71
CA PRO A 271 0.64 16.50 2.51
C PRO A 271 1.51 15.37 3.08
N ILE A 272 2.45 14.87 2.28
CA ILE A 272 3.37 13.81 2.68
C ILE A 272 4.41 14.37 3.66
N ALA A 273 4.98 15.54 3.36
CA ALA A 273 5.97 16.20 4.24
C ALA A 273 5.41 16.54 5.61
N ALA A 274 4.13 16.96 5.70
CA ALA A 274 3.45 17.23 6.96
C ALA A 274 3.32 15.97 7.82
N ASN A 275 2.87 14.86 7.22
CA ASN A 275 2.74 13.60 7.93
C ASN A 275 4.10 13.01 8.32
N LEU A 276 5.13 13.14 7.47
CA LEU A 276 6.50 12.78 7.82
C LEU A 276 7.04 13.63 8.99
N SER A 277 6.76 14.93 8.99
CA SER A 277 7.12 15.81 10.12
C SER A 277 6.41 15.41 11.42
N ASN A 278 5.15 14.96 11.35
CA ASN A 278 4.42 14.43 12.50
C ASN A 278 5.08 13.15 13.03
N LEU A 279 5.54 12.27 12.14
CA LEU A 279 6.27 11.06 12.51
C LEU A 279 7.57 11.37 13.28
N VAL A 280 8.33 12.38 12.82
CA VAL A 280 9.55 12.85 13.49
C VAL A 280 9.29 13.34 14.92
N ASN A 281 8.13 13.95 15.15
CA ASN A 281 7.78 14.49 16.46
C ASN A 281 7.33 13.40 17.46
N VAL A 282 7.22 12.14 17.03
CA VAL A 282 7.00 11.02 17.96
C VAL A 282 8.31 10.73 18.68
N GLN A 283 8.38 11.07 19.95
CA GLN A 283 9.55 10.87 20.81
C GLN A 283 9.23 9.91 21.95
N ALA A 284 10.24 9.17 22.38
CA ALA A 284 10.17 8.42 23.62
C ALA A 284 10.02 9.42 24.79
N SER A 285 8.96 9.27 25.57
CA SER A 285 8.77 10.09 26.78
C SER A 285 9.62 9.52 27.91
N GLU A 286 10.60 10.27 28.41
CA GLU A 286 11.45 9.85 29.55
C GLU A 286 10.68 9.71 30.87
N LYS A 287 9.40 10.06 30.93
CA LYS A 287 8.71 10.35 32.21
C LYS A 287 7.90 9.22 32.83
N SER A 288 7.72 8.03 32.21
CA SER A 288 6.97 6.97 32.90
C SER A 288 7.24 5.56 32.38
N TYR A 289 7.57 4.64 33.29
CA TYR A 289 7.68 3.19 33.02
C TYR A 289 6.36 2.55 32.50
N LYS A 290 5.22 3.20 32.68
CA LYS A 290 3.91 2.74 32.20
C LYS A 290 3.64 3.09 30.74
N ASP A 291 4.39 4.02 30.15
CA ASP A 291 4.14 4.57 28.80
C ASP A 291 5.18 4.13 27.75
N ARG A 292 6.02 3.14 28.05
CA ARG A 292 7.05 2.69 27.10
C ARG A 292 6.50 2.26 25.74
N ASP A 293 5.30 1.70 25.72
CA ASP A 293 4.68 1.25 24.48
C ASP A 293 3.76 2.31 23.82
N ASP A 294 3.42 3.39 24.50
CA ASP A 294 2.49 4.38 23.97
C ASP A 294 3.10 5.17 22.81
N TYR A 295 4.40 5.56 22.90
CA TYR A 295 5.06 6.22 21.78
C TYR A 295 5.25 5.28 20.59
N LYS A 296 5.50 3.98 20.82
CA LYS A 296 5.62 2.96 19.77
C LYS A 296 4.28 2.78 19.04
N ARG A 297 3.16 2.75 19.77
CA ARG A 297 1.83 2.74 19.16
C ARG A 297 1.55 3.98 18.34
N ARG A 298 1.88 5.16 18.85
CA ARG A 298 1.76 6.42 18.10
C ARG A 298 2.63 6.42 16.87
N TYR A 299 3.83 5.88 16.95
CA TYR A 299 4.74 5.72 15.82
C TYR A 299 4.11 4.85 14.73
N LEU A 300 3.64 3.64 15.05
CA LEU A 300 2.98 2.74 14.11
C LEU A 300 1.73 3.36 13.46
N MET A 301 0.92 4.05 14.27
CA MET A 301 -0.23 4.79 13.76
C MET A 301 0.19 5.85 12.73
N GLN A 302 1.24 6.59 13.02
CA GLN A 302 1.74 7.67 12.14
C GLN A 302 2.39 7.12 10.88
N VAL A 303 3.11 5.97 10.96
CA VAL A 303 3.64 5.26 9.79
C VAL A 303 2.51 4.85 8.84
N GLY A 304 1.49 4.18 9.36
CA GLY A 304 0.33 3.78 8.55
C GLY A 304 -0.39 4.96 7.92
N GLN A 305 -0.52 6.07 8.65
CA GLN A 305 -1.15 7.29 8.14
C GLN A 305 -0.30 7.96 7.04
N LEU A 306 1.01 8.03 7.23
CA LEU A 306 1.92 8.59 6.22
C LEU A 306 1.81 7.82 4.89
N TYR A 307 1.80 6.49 4.96
CA TYR A 307 1.58 5.64 3.79
C TYR A 307 0.23 5.91 3.13
N HIS A 308 -0.85 5.93 3.93
CA HIS A 308 -2.20 6.18 3.40
C HIS A 308 -2.32 7.55 2.73
N THR A 309 -1.81 8.61 3.39
CA THR A 309 -1.82 9.98 2.81
C THR A 309 -1.02 10.05 1.50
N ALA A 310 0.14 9.38 1.43
CA ALA A 310 0.94 9.34 0.20
C ALA A 310 0.19 8.63 -0.94
N SER A 311 -0.41 7.48 -0.65
CA SER A 311 -1.20 6.70 -1.63
C SER A 311 -2.46 7.46 -2.07
N GLU A 312 -3.16 8.10 -1.15
CA GLU A 312 -4.33 8.95 -1.43
C GLU A 312 -3.97 10.14 -2.31
N PHE A 313 -2.87 10.83 -2.00
CA PHE A 313 -2.39 11.94 -2.80
C PHE A 313 -2.06 11.51 -4.24
N MET A 314 -1.38 10.38 -4.41
CA MET A 314 -1.11 9.79 -5.73
C MET A 314 -2.41 9.40 -6.45
N GLY A 315 -3.39 8.87 -5.74
CA GLY A 315 -4.73 8.59 -6.26
C GLY A 315 -5.41 9.83 -6.82
N PHE A 316 -5.37 10.95 -6.10
CA PHE A 316 -5.93 12.22 -6.59
C PHE A 316 -5.20 12.78 -7.81
N ILE A 317 -3.87 12.62 -7.87
CA ILE A 317 -3.11 12.99 -9.07
C ILE A 317 -3.61 12.21 -10.29
N MET A 318 -3.80 10.91 -10.14
CA MET A 318 -4.27 10.05 -11.24
C MET A 318 -5.71 10.36 -11.65
N ILE A 319 -6.60 10.61 -10.70
CA ILE A 319 -8.00 11.02 -10.97
C ILE A 319 -8.03 12.38 -11.68
N ALA A 320 -7.24 13.35 -11.21
CA ALA A 320 -7.17 14.68 -11.83
C ALA A 320 -6.65 14.58 -13.27
N GLN A 321 -5.65 13.77 -13.52
CA GLN A 321 -5.11 13.54 -14.85
C GLN A 321 -6.13 12.86 -15.78
N LEU A 322 -6.86 11.85 -15.30
CA LEU A 322 -7.93 11.23 -16.07
C LEU A 322 -8.99 12.25 -16.46
N TRP A 323 -9.35 13.14 -15.55
CA TRP A 323 -10.31 14.19 -15.82
C TRP A 323 -9.79 15.19 -16.85
N GLU A 324 -8.55 15.65 -16.74
CA GLU A 324 -7.90 16.52 -17.73
C GLU A 324 -7.92 15.90 -19.14
N ILE A 325 -7.59 14.61 -19.24
CA ILE A 325 -7.67 13.84 -20.50
C ILE A 325 -9.09 13.86 -21.04
N LYS A 326 -10.09 13.63 -20.20
CA LYS A 326 -11.51 13.63 -20.62
C LYS A 326 -12.02 15.01 -21.03
N LEU A 327 -11.50 16.08 -20.45
CA LEU A 327 -11.86 17.45 -20.89
C LEU A 327 -11.27 17.78 -22.27
N LYS A 328 -10.07 17.28 -22.56
CA LYS A 328 -9.42 17.48 -23.88
C LYS A 328 -9.98 16.55 -24.96
N PHE A 329 -10.29 15.32 -24.60
CA PHE A 329 -10.72 14.25 -25.50
C PHE A 329 -12.10 13.73 -25.06
N CYS A 330 -13.13 14.55 -25.25
CA CYS A 330 -14.50 14.27 -24.78
C CYS A 330 -15.05 12.92 -25.26
N GLU A 331 -14.77 12.56 -26.53
CA GLU A 331 -15.28 11.33 -27.16
C GLU A 331 -14.62 10.04 -26.64
N LEU A 332 -13.53 10.13 -25.90
CA LEU A 332 -12.78 8.96 -25.43
C LEU A 332 -13.62 8.18 -24.38
N PRO A 333 -13.99 6.91 -24.64
CA PRO A 333 -14.80 6.16 -23.69
C PRO A 333 -13.94 5.68 -22.52
N ILE A 334 -14.38 5.92 -21.29
CA ILE A 334 -13.80 5.28 -20.09
C ILE A 334 -14.36 3.86 -20.00
N PRO A 335 -13.51 2.82 -19.85
CA PRO A 335 -13.95 1.43 -19.65
C PRO A 335 -14.95 1.31 -18.49
N GLU A 336 -15.96 0.45 -18.64
CA GLU A 336 -17.03 0.34 -17.65
C GLU A 336 -16.52 -0.10 -16.27
N GLY A 337 -15.53 -1.02 -16.21
CA GLY A 337 -14.89 -1.43 -14.96
C GLY A 337 -14.24 -0.26 -14.22
N LEU A 338 -13.43 0.55 -14.92
CA LEU A 338 -12.81 1.74 -14.35
C LEU A 338 -13.85 2.78 -13.92
N ARG A 339 -14.90 2.98 -14.74
CA ARG A 339 -15.99 3.89 -14.38
C ARG A 339 -16.73 3.44 -13.14
N LYS A 340 -16.99 2.14 -13.00
CA LYS A 340 -17.60 1.56 -11.79
C LYS A 340 -16.72 1.80 -10.57
N MET A 341 -15.42 1.49 -10.64
CA MET A 341 -14.47 1.72 -9.55
C MET A 341 -14.45 3.20 -9.13
N LEU A 342 -14.44 4.13 -10.10
CA LEU A 342 -14.50 5.58 -9.81
C LEU A 342 -15.81 6.00 -9.15
N LYS A 343 -16.95 5.40 -9.54
CA LYS A 343 -18.24 5.64 -8.88
C LYS A 343 -18.24 5.10 -7.45
N ASP A 344 -17.82 3.87 -7.27
CA ASP A 344 -17.73 3.23 -5.95
C ASP A 344 -16.84 4.07 -5.02
N TYR A 345 -15.69 4.53 -5.51
CA TYR A 345 -14.81 5.44 -4.80
C TYR A 345 -15.47 6.78 -4.48
N PHE A 346 -16.13 7.43 -5.44
CA PHE A 346 -16.73 8.77 -5.24
C PHE A 346 -17.85 8.76 -4.21
N TYR A 347 -18.69 7.72 -4.21
CA TYR A 347 -19.84 7.57 -3.29
C TYR A 347 -19.51 6.80 -2.01
N MET A 348 -18.25 6.41 -1.83
CA MET A 348 -17.80 5.71 -0.62
C MET A 348 -18.01 6.57 0.62
N ASP A 349 -18.45 5.93 1.71
CA ASP A 349 -18.55 6.58 3.02
C ASP A 349 -17.17 6.93 3.60
N ALA A 350 -17.17 7.87 4.57
CA ALA A 350 -15.93 8.38 5.13
C ALA A 350 -15.09 7.33 5.86
N ASP A 351 -15.71 6.33 6.49
CA ASP A 351 -14.98 5.33 7.27
C ASP A 351 -14.32 4.30 6.36
N SER A 352 -15.02 3.82 5.33
CA SER A 352 -14.46 2.96 4.29
C SER A 352 -13.31 3.65 3.55
N ARG A 353 -13.42 4.95 3.27
CA ARG A 353 -12.37 5.72 2.61
C ARG A 353 -11.08 5.82 3.43
N LYS A 354 -11.18 5.90 4.74
CA LYS A 354 -10.02 5.96 5.64
C LYS A 354 -9.08 4.76 5.53
N VAL A 355 -9.56 3.64 5.01
CA VAL A 355 -8.79 2.39 4.85
C VAL A 355 -8.76 1.90 3.40
N TYR A 356 -9.11 2.77 2.47
CA TYR A 356 -9.17 2.43 1.04
C TYR A 356 -7.78 2.15 0.48
N ASP A 357 -7.69 1.11 -0.35
CA ASP A 357 -6.49 0.81 -1.11
C ASP A 357 -6.49 1.57 -2.44
N TYR A 358 -5.60 2.54 -2.57
CA TYR A 358 -5.49 3.38 -3.77
C TYR A 358 -4.72 2.70 -4.92
N LEU A 359 -3.93 1.66 -4.65
CA LEU A 359 -3.08 1.05 -5.67
C LEU A 359 -3.86 0.48 -6.86
N PRO A 360 -4.95 -0.29 -6.68
CA PRO A 360 -5.76 -0.77 -7.80
C PRO A 360 -6.31 0.36 -8.67
N LEU A 361 -6.80 1.43 -8.04
CA LEU A 361 -7.31 2.60 -8.77
C LEU A 361 -6.22 3.30 -9.59
N ILE A 362 -5.03 3.48 -9.01
CA ILE A 362 -3.86 4.06 -9.70
C ILE A 362 -3.48 3.20 -10.91
N GLN A 363 -3.44 1.86 -10.73
CA GLN A 363 -3.08 0.92 -11.80
C GLN A 363 -4.10 0.91 -12.94
N ASP A 364 -5.39 0.93 -12.65
CA ASP A 364 -6.44 0.93 -13.67
C ASP A 364 -6.46 2.23 -14.47
N ILE A 365 -6.27 3.39 -13.81
CA ILE A 365 -6.14 4.68 -14.52
C ILE A 365 -4.88 4.67 -15.38
N ARG A 366 -3.74 4.20 -14.86
CA ARG A 366 -2.50 4.05 -15.64
C ARG A 366 -2.71 3.20 -16.89
N ALA A 367 -3.29 2.00 -16.71
CA ALA A 367 -3.54 1.07 -17.82
C ALA A 367 -4.44 1.72 -18.90
N PHE A 368 -5.47 2.47 -18.49
CA PHE A 368 -6.31 3.24 -19.40
C PHE A 368 -5.49 4.28 -20.18
N VAL A 369 -4.67 5.10 -19.49
CA VAL A 369 -3.86 6.15 -20.12
C VAL A 369 -2.83 5.55 -21.07
N GLN A 370 -2.12 4.51 -20.67
CA GLN A 370 -1.12 3.83 -21.52
C GLN A 370 -1.76 3.22 -22.78
N LYS A 371 -2.90 2.54 -22.64
CA LYS A 371 -3.62 2.00 -23.80
C LYS A 371 -4.07 3.10 -24.75
N THR A 372 -4.48 4.24 -24.21
CA THR A 372 -5.01 5.35 -25.01
C THR A 372 -3.89 6.15 -25.66
N SER A 373 -2.72 6.29 -25.03
CA SER A 373 -1.54 6.98 -25.59
C SER A 373 -1.01 6.30 -26.87
N VAL A 374 -1.24 5.00 -27.05
CA VAL A 374 -0.88 4.29 -28.29
C VAL A 374 -1.70 4.81 -29.49
N LEU A 375 -2.94 5.27 -29.25
CA LEU A 375 -3.83 5.79 -30.29
C LEU A 375 -3.74 7.31 -30.44
N HIS A 376 -3.31 8.01 -29.40
CA HIS A 376 -3.25 9.46 -29.29
C HIS A 376 -1.94 9.87 -28.61
N GLU A 377 -0.93 10.18 -29.40
CA GLU A 377 0.44 10.54 -28.91
C GLU A 377 0.46 11.74 -27.95
N GLU A 378 -0.58 12.59 -28.01
CA GLU A 378 -0.74 13.74 -27.11
C GLU A 378 -1.16 13.37 -25.68
N ILE A 379 -1.65 12.12 -25.50
CA ILE A 379 -2.08 11.62 -24.20
C ILE A 379 -0.89 10.93 -23.54
N ARG A 380 -0.41 11.51 -22.45
CA ARG A 380 0.67 10.95 -21.63
C ARG A 380 0.39 11.13 -20.15
N LEU A 381 1.05 10.33 -19.33
CA LEU A 381 0.99 10.49 -17.89
C LEU A 381 1.74 11.77 -17.48
N PHE A 382 1.13 12.55 -16.59
CA PHE A 382 1.77 13.71 -15.98
C PHE A 382 2.90 13.27 -15.02
N VAL A 383 2.63 12.25 -14.20
CA VAL A 383 3.64 11.53 -13.44
C VAL A 383 4.07 10.32 -14.28
N ASP A 384 5.22 10.42 -14.91
CA ASP A 384 5.76 9.45 -15.87
C ASP A 384 6.96 8.66 -15.32
N GLU A 385 7.08 8.58 -14.02
CA GLU A 385 8.16 7.88 -13.33
C GLU A 385 8.00 6.35 -13.40
N GLN A 386 9.13 5.64 -13.34
CA GLN A 386 9.17 4.17 -13.54
C GLN A 386 8.20 3.41 -12.64
N ILE A 387 8.07 3.83 -11.37
CA ILE A 387 7.16 3.18 -10.42
C ILE A 387 5.69 3.27 -10.85
N ILE A 388 5.29 4.35 -11.49
CA ILE A 388 3.93 4.53 -12.00
C ILE A 388 3.74 3.78 -13.32
N LEU A 389 4.82 3.60 -14.10
CA LEU A 389 4.77 2.95 -15.40
C LEU A 389 4.78 1.43 -15.32
N ARG A 390 5.35 0.83 -14.26
CA ARG A 390 5.38 -0.63 -14.10
C ARG A 390 4.12 -1.16 -13.41
N ASP A 391 3.83 -2.43 -13.63
CA ASP A 391 2.72 -3.11 -12.94
C ASP A 391 3.16 -3.51 -11.52
N ILE A 392 2.79 -2.71 -10.54
CA ILE A 392 3.16 -2.89 -9.14
C ILE A 392 2.52 -4.15 -8.56
N LEU A 393 1.30 -4.50 -9.00
CA LEU A 393 0.56 -5.65 -8.47
C LEU A 393 1.19 -6.99 -8.88
N LEU A 394 1.90 -7.01 -10.02
CA LEU A 394 2.59 -8.21 -10.54
C LEU A 394 4.07 -8.27 -10.16
N ALA A 395 4.63 -7.18 -9.63
CA ALA A 395 6.07 -7.06 -9.45
C ALA A 395 6.65 -8.02 -8.41
N GLY A 396 5.90 -8.43 -7.36
CA GLY A 396 6.38 -9.33 -6.30
C GLY A 396 7.65 -8.82 -5.59
N ASP A 397 7.92 -7.52 -5.67
CA ASP A 397 9.14 -6.88 -5.18
C ASP A 397 8.97 -6.24 -3.80
N ALA A 398 10.06 -5.70 -3.25
CA ALA A 398 10.09 -5.06 -1.94
C ALA A 398 9.07 -3.92 -1.82
N PHE A 399 8.84 -3.15 -2.89
CA PHE A 399 7.85 -2.06 -2.88
C PHE A 399 6.41 -2.59 -2.75
N ALA A 400 6.04 -3.64 -3.50
CA ALA A 400 4.71 -4.23 -3.41
C ALA A 400 4.44 -4.82 -2.02
N HIS A 401 5.44 -5.50 -1.45
CA HIS A 401 5.37 -6.03 -0.09
C HIS A 401 5.25 -4.90 0.94
N ALA A 402 6.02 -3.82 0.79
CA ALA A 402 5.92 -2.65 1.66
C ALA A 402 4.53 -2.02 1.62
N CYS A 403 3.94 -1.84 0.43
CA CYS A 403 2.59 -1.31 0.26
C CYS A 403 1.54 -2.19 0.98
N SER A 404 1.60 -3.50 0.78
CA SER A 404 0.67 -4.45 1.41
C SER A 404 0.79 -4.42 2.94
N TYR A 405 2.01 -4.48 3.47
CA TYR A 405 2.28 -4.41 4.90
C TYR A 405 1.80 -3.09 5.52
N LEU A 406 2.13 -1.96 4.91
CA LEU A 406 1.79 -0.63 5.43
C LEU A 406 0.28 -0.36 5.37
N LEU A 407 -0.42 -0.86 4.35
CA LEU A 407 -1.87 -0.81 4.29
C LEU A 407 -2.51 -1.62 5.41
N GLN A 408 -2.02 -2.84 5.65
CA GLN A 408 -2.51 -3.69 6.73
C GLN A 408 -2.23 -3.05 8.09
N LEU A 409 -1.03 -2.52 8.31
CA LEU A 409 -0.67 -1.77 9.51
C LEU A 409 -1.64 -0.60 9.76
N HIS A 410 -1.97 0.16 8.70
CA HIS A 410 -2.90 1.28 8.79
C HIS A 410 -4.30 0.82 9.19
N LYS A 411 -4.82 -0.27 8.60
CA LYS A 411 -6.11 -0.88 8.98
C LYS A 411 -6.12 -1.30 10.45
N GLU A 412 -5.10 -2.05 10.88
CA GLU A 412 -4.97 -2.49 12.28
C GLU A 412 -4.91 -1.33 13.28
N ALA A 413 -4.20 -0.25 12.90
CA ALA A 413 -4.13 0.96 13.73
C ALA A 413 -5.50 1.63 13.90
N ARG A 414 -6.31 1.69 12.85
CA ARG A 414 -7.68 2.23 12.87
C ARG A 414 -8.63 1.38 13.70
N GLU A 415 -8.52 0.07 13.65
CA GLU A 415 -9.28 -0.89 14.45
C GLU A 415 -8.84 -0.93 15.93
N LYS A 416 -7.79 -0.18 16.29
CA LYS A 416 -7.18 -0.18 17.64
C LYS A 416 -6.73 -1.56 18.09
N LYS A 417 -6.25 -2.37 17.18
CA LYS A 417 -5.73 -3.71 17.46
C LYS A 417 -4.58 -3.63 18.47
N LYS A 418 -4.55 -4.58 19.40
CA LYS A 418 -3.42 -4.71 20.31
C LYS A 418 -2.32 -5.48 19.62
N TRP A 419 -1.18 -4.81 19.38
CA TRP A 419 -0.02 -5.44 18.79
C TRP A 419 0.78 -6.21 19.84
N ARG A 420 1.20 -7.41 19.49
CA ARG A 420 2.22 -8.17 20.21
C ARG A 420 3.60 -7.76 19.66
N ASN A 421 4.67 -7.91 20.44
CA ASN A 421 6.06 -7.59 20.02
C ASN A 421 6.16 -6.21 19.34
N ILE A 422 5.56 -5.20 19.99
CA ILE A 422 5.44 -3.85 19.43
C ILE A 422 6.78 -3.24 19.02
N ASN A 423 7.87 -3.60 19.73
CA ASN A 423 9.22 -3.15 19.43
C ASN A 423 9.67 -3.59 18.04
N LYS A 424 9.57 -4.90 17.78
CA LYS A 424 9.89 -5.50 16.49
C LYS A 424 8.99 -4.97 15.37
N LYS A 425 7.69 -4.83 15.64
CA LYS A 425 6.73 -4.26 14.67
C LYS A 425 7.10 -2.84 14.28
N CYS A 426 7.66 -2.02 15.19
CA CYS A 426 8.15 -0.68 14.86
C CYS A 426 9.37 -0.72 13.93
N ILE A 427 10.32 -1.62 14.19
CA ILE A 427 11.51 -1.80 13.34
C ILE A 427 11.07 -2.20 11.93
N THR A 428 10.24 -3.24 11.79
CA THR A 428 9.72 -3.68 10.50
C THR A 428 8.93 -2.59 9.80
N ALA A 429 8.09 -1.84 10.52
CA ALA A 429 7.31 -0.75 9.93
C ALA A 429 8.20 0.36 9.38
N GLU A 430 9.30 0.70 10.06
CA GLU A 430 10.27 1.69 9.57
C GLU A 430 11.02 1.18 8.32
N GLU A 431 11.40 -0.09 8.28
CA GLU A 431 12.03 -0.72 7.13
C GLU A 431 11.10 -0.73 5.91
N ARG A 432 9.85 -1.16 6.08
CA ARG A 432 8.85 -1.13 5.00
C ARG A 432 8.54 0.29 4.53
N LEU A 433 8.59 1.27 5.43
CA LEU A 433 8.45 2.67 5.04
C LEU A 433 9.65 3.15 4.21
N CYS A 434 10.87 2.70 4.54
CA CYS A 434 12.06 2.95 3.74
C CYS A 434 11.94 2.32 2.35
N ASP A 435 11.49 1.06 2.25
CA ASP A 435 11.26 0.37 0.97
C ASP A 435 10.22 1.10 0.12
N PHE A 436 9.13 1.57 0.73
CA PHE A 436 8.10 2.37 0.04
C PHE A 436 8.68 3.68 -0.51
N PHE A 437 9.43 4.42 0.29
CA PHE A 437 10.00 5.69 -0.14
C PHE A 437 11.18 5.54 -1.11
N SER A 438 11.84 4.38 -1.16
CA SER A 438 12.96 4.16 -2.08
C SER A 438 12.58 4.39 -3.56
N GLU A 439 11.32 4.15 -3.89
CA GLU A 439 10.78 4.36 -5.23
C GLU A 439 10.19 5.77 -5.44
N LEU A 440 10.09 6.58 -4.40
CA LEU A 440 9.46 7.90 -4.43
C LEU A 440 10.46 9.07 -4.48
N GLY A 441 11.72 8.78 -4.75
CA GLY A 441 12.77 9.80 -4.85
C GLY A 441 12.47 10.90 -5.89
N PHE A 442 11.68 10.60 -6.91
CA PHE A 442 11.26 11.55 -7.95
C PHE A 442 10.34 12.68 -7.46
N LEU A 443 9.72 12.55 -6.28
CA LEU A 443 8.74 13.53 -5.75
C LEU A 443 9.28 14.96 -5.70
N TYR A 444 10.60 15.16 -5.59
CA TYR A 444 11.19 16.49 -5.57
C TYR A 444 10.99 17.30 -6.87
N LYS A 445 10.67 16.62 -7.97
CA LYS A 445 10.38 17.27 -9.27
C LYS A 445 9.00 17.93 -9.30
N TYR A 446 8.14 17.61 -8.34
CA TYR A 446 6.73 18.01 -8.30
C TYR A 446 6.48 18.97 -7.14
N HIS A 447 6.06 20.19 -7.49
CA HIS A 447 5.79 21.25 -6.52
C HIS A 447 4.31 21.53 -6.40
N LEU A 448 3.80 21.53 -5.19
CA LEU A 448 2.40 21.82 -4.91
C LEU A 448 2.20 23.30 -4.61
N THR A 449 1.20 23.90 -5.24
CA THR A 449 0.90 25.33 -5.12
C THR A 449 -0.61 25.56 -5.01
N SER A 450 -0.98 26.66 -4.33
CA SER A 450 -2.37 27.14 -4.27
C SER A 450 -2.47 28.46 -5.02
N ILE A 451 -3.43 28.58 -5.94
CA ILE A 451 -3.69 29.81 -6.69
C ILE A 451 -4.81 30.56 -6.01
N THR A 452 -4.48 31.71 -5.43
CA THR A 452 -5.44 32.49 -4.67
C THR A 452 -6.11 33.61 -5.47
N GLN A 453 -5.43 34.10 -6.52
CA GLN A 453 -5.93 35.19 -7.33
C GLN A 453 -5.24 35.22 -8.69
N ILE A 454 -5.99 35.60 -9.73
CA ILE A 454 -5.48 35.86 -11.07
C ILE A 454 -5.96 37.24 -11.50
N ASP A 455 -5.00 38.15 -11.77
CA ASP A 455 -5.29 39.50 -12.27
C ASP A 455 -5.00 39.56 -13.78
N ILE A 456 -5.88 40.17 -14.52
CA ILE A 456 -5.69 40.45 -15.95
C ILE A 456 -4.96 41.79 -16.08
N LEU A 457 -3.77 41.74 -16.67
CA LEU A 457 -3.00 42.95 -16.96
C LEU A 457 -3.18 43.34 -18.42
N LYS A 458 -3.92 44.41 -18.64
CA LYS A 458 -4.14 44.99 -19.97
C LYS A 458 -4.06 46.51 -19.86
N TYR A 459 -3.07 47.06 -20.47
CA TYR A 459 -2.88 48.51 -20.47
C TYR A 459 -3.33 49.11 -21.82
N ARG A 460 -3.82 50.32 -21.79
CA ARG A 460 -4.39 50.99 -22.96
C ARG A 460 -3.35 51.24 -24.08
N HIS A 461 -2.07 51.35 -23.73
CA HIS A 461 -0.99 51.57 -24.67
C HIS A 461 -0.39 50.27 -25.27
N GLU A 462 -0.81 49.11 -24.77
CA GLU A 462 -0.33 47.85 -25.27
C GLU A 462 -1.15 47.35 -26.45
N GLU A 463 -0.49 46.67 -27.42
CA GLU A 463 -1.17 46.00 -28.54
C GLU A 463 -2.17 44.97 -28.03
N LYS A 464 -3.29 44.81 -28.74
CA LYS A 464 -4.40 43.92 -28.32
C LYS A 464 -4.00 42.47 -28.06
N GLN A 465 -2.83 42.05 -28.54
CA GLN A 465 -2.36 40.66 -28.47
C GLN A 465 -1.51 40.33 -27.24
N LYS A 466 -1.16 41.33 -26.40
CA LYS A 466 -0.26 41.14 -25.24
C LYS A 466 -1.00 41.19 -23.89
N THR A 467 -2.11 40.44 -23.79
CA THR A 467 -2.74 40.26 -22.48
C THR A 467 -1.86 39.35 -21.61
N ARG A 468 -1.50 39.82 -20.42
CA ARG A 468 -0.74 39.05 -19.44
C ARG A 468 -1.62 38.75 -18.23
N PHE A 469 -1.43 37.59 -17.65
CA PHE A 469 -2.13 37.16 -16.45
C PHE A 469 -1.14 37.10 -15.29
N LYS A 470 -1.44 37.83 -14.22
CA LYS A 470 -0.64 37.85 -13.00
C LYS A 470 -1.26 36.88 -12.00
N HIS A 471 -0.59 35.80 -11.72
CA HIS A 471 -1.02 34.78 -10.76
C HIS A 471 -0.44 35.10 -9.40
N ARG A 472 -1.27 35.06 -8.35
CA ARG A 472 -0.83 35.07 -6.97
C ARG A 472 -0.84 33.63 -6.48
N ILE A 473 0.34 33.07 -6.28
CA ILE A 473 0.56 31.66 -5.98
C ILE A 473 1.20 31.54 -4.59
N ILE A 474 0.68 30.60 -3.79
CA ILE A 474 1.27 30.18 -2.52
C ILE A 474 1.96 28.86 -2.74
N LYS A 475 3.27 28.77 -2.51
CA LYS A 475 4.00 27.50 -2.52
C LYS A 475 3.71 26.74 -1.23
N LEU A 476 3.36 25.47 -1.37
CA LEU A 476 3.02 24.56 -0.28
C LEU A 476 4.17 23.56 -0.11
N MET A 477 5.23 23.99 0.56
CA MET A 477 6.49 23.23 0.63
C MET A 477 6.82 22.68 2.02
N ARG A 478 6.24 23.19 3.11
CA ARG A 478 6.62 22.80 4.48
C ARG A 478 5.44 22.97 5.43
N PRO A 479 5.25 22.09 6.42
CA PRO A 479 4.41 22.40 7.56
C PRO A 479 5.08 23.56 8.34
N MET A 480 4.50 24.74 8.24
CA MET A 480 5.03 25.92 8.93
C MET A 480 4.86 25.77 10.43
N LYS A 481 5.96 25.75 11.18
CA LYS A 481 5.94 25.77 12.64
C LYS A 481 5.51 27.11 13.23
N ASN A 482 5.70 28.21 12.51
CA ASN A 482 5.36 29.56 12.94
C ASN A 482 4.83 30.38 11.78
N ASN A 483 4.02 31.39 12.03
CA ASN A 483 3.39 32.35 11.10
C ASN A 483 4.35 33.12 10.18
N GLU A 484 5.56 32.69 10.02
CA GLU A 484 6.61 33.41 9.29
C GLU A 484 6.61 33.02 7.82
N GLU A 485 6.41 34.04 7.02
CA GLU A 485 6.60 34.15 5.58
C GLU A 485 5.82 33.19 4.67
N ARG A 486 4.59 33.59 4.42
CA ARG A 486 3.84 33.17 3.22
C ARG A 486 4.60 33.69 2.02
N THR A 487 5.30 32.82 1.33
CA THR A 487 5.96 33.22 0.09
C THR A 487 4.90 33.35 -1.01
N TYR A 488 4.28 34.50 -1.10
CA TYR A 488 3.48 34.88 -2.26
C TYR A 488 4.42 35.13 -3.41
N THR A 489 4.34 34.30 -4.43
CA THR A 489 5.07 34.54 -5.67
C THR A 489 4.09 35.02 -6.73
N GLN A 490 4.44 36.07 -7.44
CA GLN A 490 3.65 36.61 -8.53
C GLN A 490 4.25 36.11 -9.84
N TYR A 491 3.44 35.40 -10.64
CA TYR A 491 3.86 34.91 -11.94
C TYR A 491 3.09 35.59 -13.04
N PHE A 492 3.79 35.97 -14.09
CA PHE A 492 3.21 36.56 -15.31
C PHE A 492 3.21 35.50 -16.39
N MET A 493 2.03 35.13 -16.89
CA MET A 493 1.85 34.11 -17.92
C MET A 493 1.11 34.66 -19.12
N PRO A 494 1.40 34.19 -20.35
CA PRO A 494 0.59 34.48 -21.52
C PRO A 494 -0.76 33.78 -21.48
N THR A 495 -0.88 32.69 -20.71
CA THR A 495 -2.09 31.91 -20.45
C THR A 495 -2.49 32.02 -18.98
N PHE A 496 -3.65 31.50 -18.60
CA PHE A 496 -4.09 31.48 -17.21
C PHE A 496 -4.34 30.05 -16.74
N LEU A 497 -4.07 29.83 -15.46
CA LEU A 497 -4.44 28.61 -14.74
C LEU A 497 -5.84 28.76 -14.14
N ASP A 498 -6.38 27.66 -13.60
CA ASP A 498 -7.68 27.69 -12.92
C ASP A 498 -7.60 28.53 -11.63
N ASN A 499 -8.54 29.45 -11.48
CA ASN A 499 -8.63 30.29 -10.29
C ASN A 499 -9.06 29.43 -9.08
N TRP A 500 -8.47 29.71 -7.91
CA TRP A 500 -8.69 28.98 -6.65
C TRP A 500 -8.29 27.49 -6.69
N GLY A 501 -7.49 27.08 -7.68
CA GLY A 501 -7.03 25.71 -7.83
C GLY A 501 -5.83 25.40 -6.96
N VAL A 502 -5.75 24.14 -6.53
CA VAL A 502 -4.50 23.54 -6.04
C VAL A 502 -3.84 22.85 -7.22
N VAL A 503 -2.65 23.30 -7.58
CA VAL A 503 -1.98 22.91 -8.82
C VAL A 503 -0.66 22.22 -8.49
N LEU A 504 -0.44 21.06 -9.08
CA LEU A 504 0.85 20.38 -9.09
C LEU A 504 1.65 20.85 -10.30
N ILE A 505 2.88 21.31 -10.06
CA ILE A 505 3.78 21.84 -11.08
C ILE A 505 4.95 20.87 -11.25
N LYS A 506 5.23 20.47 -12.49
CA LYS A 506 6.40 19.69 -12.88
C LYS A 506 7.34 20.56 -13.69
N SER A 507 8.63 20.63 -13.30
CA SER A 507 9.67 21.32 -14.06
C SER A 507 10.10 20.46 -15.27
N LYS A 508 10.24 21.09 -16.43
CA LYS A 508 10.73 20.45 -17.68
C LYS A 508 12.25 20.65 -17.83
N GLY A 509 13.06 20.24 -16.90
CA GLY A 509 14.51 20.34 -17.03
C GLY A 509 15.23 20.54 -15.70
N GLU A 510 16.52 20.91 -15.79
CA GLU A 510 17.37 21.13 -14.61
C GLU A 510 17.02 22.40 -13.81
N GLU A 511 16.24 23.30 -14.38
CA GLU A 511 15.75 24.51 -13.67
C GLU A 511 14.71 24.10 -12.64
N THR A 512 15.20 23.77 -11.48
CA THR A 512 14.34 23.66 -10.29
C THR A 512 13.82 25.04 -9.94
N ILE A 513 12.60 25.13 -9.40
CA ILE A 513 12.06 26.33 -8.76
C ILE A 513 12.91 26.60 -7.49
N ARG A 514 14.21 26.87 -7.66
CA ARG A 514 15.20 26.96 -6.58
C ARG A 514 15.18 28.30 -5.88
N ASP A 515 14.83 29.34 -6.60
CA ASP A 515 14.90 30.68 -6.04
C ASP A 515 13.51 31.15 -5.62
N PRO A 516 13.21 31.23 -4.32
CA PRO A 516 12.00 31.88 -3.85
C PRO A 516 11.95 33.37 -4.25
N LEU A 517 13.07 33.93 -4.67
CA LEU A 517 13.22 35.33 -5.13
C LEU A 517 13.30 35.42 -6.67
N ALA A 518 13.33 34.31 -7.40
CA ALA A 518 13.32 34.36 -8.85
C ALA A 518 12.04 35.05 -9.34
N ARG A 519 12.21 36.24 -9.86
CA ARG A 519 11.11 37.12 -10.30
C ARG A 519 10.43 36.63 -11.58
N GLU A 520 11.09 35.77 -12.35
CA GLU A 520 10.58 35.23 -13.60
C GLU A 520 10.94 33.75 -13.68
N ILE A 521 9.91 32.91 -13.61
CA ILE A 521 10.02 31.48 -13.93
C ILE A 521 9.56 31.34 -15.37
N ASP A 522 10.36 30.65 -16.19
CA ASP A 522 10.00 30.32 -17.56
C ASP A 522 8.91 29.22 -17.54
N LEU A 523 7.68 29.65 -17.61
CA LEU A 523 6.50 28.80 -17.51
C LEU A 523 6.28 27.93 -18.76
N ASP A 524 6.93 28.24 -19.88
CA ASP A 524 6.94 27.39 -21.07
C ASP A 524 7.71 26.09 -20.82
N LYS A 525 8.59 26.08 -19.81
CA LYS A 525 9.34 24.92 -19.34
C LYS A 525 8.65 24.13 -18.21
N MET A 526 7.40 24.43 -17.90
CA MET A 526 6.65 23.76 -16.83
C MET A 526 5.41 23.07 -17.36
N GLU A 527 5.04 22.02 -16.68
CA GLU A 527 3.75 21.34 -16.83
C GLU A 527 2.93 21.53 -15.58
N PHE A 528 1.62 21.61 -15.75
CA PHE A 528 0.66 21.90 -14.69
C PHE A 528 -0.45 20.86 -14.67
N LEU A 529 -0.82 20.42 -13.47
CA LEU A 529 -1.99 19.58 -13.26
C LEU A 529 -2.84 20.15 -12.13
N ASN A 530 -4.09 20.51 -12.41
CA ASN A 530 -5.02 20.97 -11.39
C ASN A 530 -5.60 19.79 -10.61
N LEU A 531 -5.40 19.77 -9.30
CA LEU A 531 -5.90 18.72 -8.40
C LEU A 531 -7.30 19.04 -7.83
N SER A 532 -7.77 20.29 -7.98
CA SER A 532 -9.13 20.64 -7.56
C SER A 532 -10.17 19.95 -8.44
N PRO A 533 -11.33 19.53 -7.90
CA PRO A 533 -11.83 19.78 -6.54
C PRO A 533 -11.46 18.72 -5.49
N PHE A 534 -10.66 17.72 -5.81
CA PHE A 534 -10.31 16.64 -4.86
C PHE A 534 -9.32 17.08 -3.78
N VAL A 535 -8.46 18.05 -4.13
CA VAL A 535 -7.53 18.70 -3.21
C VAL A 535 -7.82 20.19 -3.23
N VAL A 536 -8.09 20.76 -2.07
CA VAL A 536 -8.46 22.18 -1.94
C VAL A 536 -7.65 22.87 -0.86
N ASP A 537 -7.46 24.19 -0.98
CA ASP A 537 -6.88 25.03 0.05
C ASP A 537 -8.00 25.74 0.82
N ARG A 538 -8.14 25.45 2.12
CA ARG A 538 -9.20 25.97 2.99
C ARG A 538 -9.23 27.50 3.01
N ILE A 539 -8.09 28.18 2.88
CA ILE A 539 -8.00 29.64 2.87
C ILE A 539 -8.86 30.28 1.77
N VAL A 540 -9.10 29.57 0.67
CA VAL A 540 -9.94 30.04 -0.43
C VAL A 540 -11.41 30.09 -0.03
N TYR A 541 -11.86 29.16 0.83
CA TYR A 541 -13.28 28.93 1.11
C TYR A 541 -13.77 29.46 2.46
N GLU A 542 -12.86 29.90 3.33
CA GLU A 542 -13.19 30.41 4.66
C GLU A 542 -12.47 31.76 4.96
N ASP A 543 -13.21 32.68 5.58
CA ASP A 543 -12.71 34.03 5.88
C ASP A 543 -11.76 34.10 7.09
N ASN A 544 -11.85 33.15 8.01
CA ASN A 544 -11.21 33.25 9.32
C ASN A 544 -9.82 32.58 9.37
N THR A 545 -9.39 31.97 8.26
CA THR A 545 -8.12 31.28 8.20
C THR A 545 -7.11 32.13 7.43
N ASN A 546 -6.03 32.45 8.11
CA ASN A 546 -4.92 33.19 7.50
C ASN A 546 -3.74 32.28 7.10
N VAL A 547 -3.84 30.96 7.33
CA VAL A 547 -2.81 29.98 7.05
C VAL A 547 -3.32 29.03 5.97
N PRO A 548 -2.58 28.78 4.89
CA PRO A 548 -2.91 27.75 3.91
C PRO A 548 -3.04 26.40 4.61
N SER A 549 -4.12 25.68 4.31
CA SER A 549 -4.36 24.34 4.84
C SER A 549 -4.99 23.51 3.77
N LEU A 550 -4.26 22.48 3.33
CA LEU A 550 -4.74 21.56 2.32
C LEU A 550 -5.73 20.57 2.90
N HIS A 551 -6.83 20.43 2.20
CA HIS A 551 -7.89 19.51 2.55
C HIS A 551 -8.13 18.54 1.41
N PHE A 552 -8.28 17.26 1.76
CA PHE A 552 -8.59 16.18 0.84
C PHE A 552 -10.09 15.90 0.85
N PHE A 553 -10.66 15.63 -0.33
CA PHE A 553 -12.04 15.21 -0.48
C PHE A 553 -12.29 13.92 0.29
N LYS A 554 -13.25 13.96 1.24
CA LYS A 554 -13.56 12.85 2.14
C LYS A 554 -14.85 12.14 1.76
N GLN A 555 -15.93 12.88 1.52
CA GLN A 555 -17.24 12.30 1.26
C GLN A 555 -18.17 13.26 0.52
N TYR A 556 -19.04 12.70 -0.32
CA TYR A 556 -20.19 13.38 -0.88
C TYR A 556 -21.48 12.89 -0.21
N TYR A 557 -22.20 13.77 0.42
CA TYR A 557 -23.52 13.51 1.02
C TYR A 557 -24.62 13.80 0.02
N LEU A 558 -25.13 12.75 -0.65
CA LEU A 558 -26.11 12.87 -1.72
C LEU A 558 -27.40 13.60 -1.31
N GLU A 559 -27.93 13.28 -0.10
CA GLU A 559 -29.17 13.89 0.41
C GLU A 559 -29.07 15.39 0.65
N LYS A 560 -27.86 15.88 0.99
CA LYS A 560 -27.60 17.29 1.33
C LYS A 560 -26.94 18.06 0.21
N ASP A 561 -26.57 17.40 -0.89
CA ASP A 561 -25.67 17.93 -1.94
C ASP A 561 -24.46 18.66 -1.34
N MET A 562 -23.76 17.94 -0.43
CA MET A 562 -22.68 18.48 0.37
C MET A 562 -21.40 17.69 0.15
N TYR A 563 -20.31 18.40 -0.03
CA TYR A 563 -18.95 17.85 -0.14
C TYR A 563 -18.19 18.14 1.15
N GLU A 564 -17.57 17.11 1.71
CA GLU A 564 -16.77 17.22 2.93
C GLU A 564 -15.30 16.92 2.64
N PHE A 565 -14.44 17.72 3.25
CA PHE A 565 -12.99 17.65 3.11
C PHE A 565 -12.35 17.62 4.49
N ILE A 566 -11.23 16.89 4.61
CA ILE A 566 -10.44 16.81 5.84
C ILE A 566 -9.03 17.35 5.64
N ASP A 567 -8.43 17.87 6.70
CA ASP A 567 -7.06 18.37 6.67
C ASP A 567 -6.08 17.23 6.32
N ALA A 568 -5.33 17.41 5.25
CA ALA A 568 -4.35 16.45 4.75
C ALA A 568 -3.14 16.24 5.70
N SER A 569 -2.90 17.18 6.62
CA SER A 569 -1.81 17.11 7.61
C SER A 569 -2.22 16.51 8.95
N CYS A 570 -3.54 16.40 9.25
CA CYS A 570 -4.09 15.96 10.52
C CYS A 570 -4.77 14.59 10.41
N ALA A 571 -3.97 13.59 10.51
CA ALA A 571 -4.35 12.21 10.26
C ALA A 571 -5.45 11.61 11.14
N TYR A 572 -5.55 12.07 12.37
CA TYR A 572 -6.41 11.45 13.39
C TYR A 572 -7.40 12.42 14.04
N LYS A 573 -7.36 13.70 13.67
CA LYS A 573 -8.30 14.70 14.18
C LYS A 573 -9.29 15.07 13.08
N ASP A 574 -10.45 14.45 13.12
CA ASP A 574 -11.62 14.83 12.31
C ASP A 574 -12.32 16.10 12.85
N ASP A 575 -11.62 16.92 13.64
CA ASP A 575 -12.24 17.87 14.55
C ASP A 575 -12.80 19.14 13.88
N ASP A 576 -12.47 19.38 12.59
CA ASP A 576 -12.95 20.58 11.90
C ASP A 576 -12.96 20.39 10.36
N PRO A 577 -13.87 19.56 9.82
CA PRO A 577 -13.96 19.32 8.39
C PRO A 577 -14.45 20.57 7.65
N LEU A 578 -13.87 20.85 6.49
CA LEU A 578 -14.40 21.83 5.55
C LEU A 578 -15.63 21.24 4.85
N GLN A 579 -16.80 21.84 5.08
CA GLN A 579 -18.04 21.44 4.44
C GLN A 579 -18.47 22.48 3.39
N VAL A 580 -18.69 22.03 2.16
CA VAL A 580 -19.09 22.87 1.03
C VAL A 580 -20.44 22.38 0.50
N THR A 581 -21.44 23.25 0.64
CA THR A 581 -22.78 23.08 0.06
C THR A 581 -23.03 24.14 -0.99
N LYS A 582 -24.06 23.96 -1.82
CA LYS A 582 -24.51 25.01 -2.73
C LYS A 582 -24.81 26.30 -1.95
N PRO A 583 -24.13 27.41 -2.25
CA PRO A 583 -24.21 28.60 -1.42
C PRO A 583 -25.54 29.35 -1.64
N SER A 584 -26.05 29.93 -0.56
CA SER A 584 -27.13 30.91 -0.62
C SER A 584 -26.63 32.29 -1.05
N PRO A 585 -27.48 33.24 -1.46
CA PRO A 585 -27.08 34.60 -1.81
C PRO A 585 -26.31 35.33 -0.71
N ALA A 586 -26.57 34.99 0.57
CA ALA A 586 -25.93 35.62 1.73
C ALA A 586 -24.62 34.91 2.16
N THR A 587 -24.24 33.82 1.51
CA THR A 587 -23.04 33.06 1.87
C THR A 587 -21.80 33.86 1.50
N LYS A 588 -20.90 34.06 2.48
CA LYS A 588 -19.55 34.56 2.21
C LYS A 588 -18.78 33.57 1.34
N LYS A 589 -17.82 34.07 0.54
CA LYS A 589 -17.07 33.21 -0.42
C LYS A 589 -18.01 32.39 -1.33
N ARG A 590 -19.12 33.03 -1.77
CA ARG A 590 -20.16 32.37 -2.55
C ARG A 590 -19.66 31.78 -3.86
N TYR A 591 -18.88 32.55 -4.61
CA TYR A 591 -18.38 32.12 -5.91
C TYR A 591 -17.38 30.99 -5.80
N GLU A 592 -16.50 31.06 -4.79
CA GLU A 592 -15.52 30.04 -4.50
C GLU A 592 -16.20 28.70 -4.16
N ARG A 593 -17.20 28.73 -3.27
CA ARG A 593 -17.99 27.53 -2.88
C ARG A 593 -18.83 26.98 -4.03
N GLU A 594 -19.44 27.86 -4.82
CA GLU A 594 -20.20 27.47 -6.02
C GLU A 594 -19.29 26.78 -7.04
N SER A 595 -18.05 27.26 -7.21
CA SER A 595 -17.05 26.68 -8.10
C SER A 595 -16.77 25.20 -7.77
N ILE A 596 -16.59 24.83 -6.49
CA ILE A 596 -16.40 23.43 -6.09
C ILE A 596 -17.60 22.57 -6.46
N CYS A 597 -18.82 23.03 -6.17
CA CYS A 597 -20.04 22.29 -6.51
C CYS A 597 -20.16 22.06 -8.02
N LEU A 598 -19.83 23.08 -8.82
CA LEU A 598 -19.87 23.00 -10.27
C LEU A 598 -18.80 22.07 -10.84
N GLN A 599 -17.58 22.10 -10.28
CA GLN A 599 -16.50 21.21 -10.68
C GLN A 599 -16.84 19.74 -10.40
N PHE A 600 -17.36 19.40 -9.23
CA PHE A 600 -17.81 18.04 -8.93
C PHE A 600 -19.00 17.61 -9.82
N LYS A 601 -19.93 18.51 -10.11
CA LYS A 601 -21.00 18.24 -11.05
C LYS A 601 -20.47 17.93 -12.46
N ALA A 602 -19.47 18.69 -12.91
CA ALA A 602 -18.81 18.45 -14.20
C ALA A 602 -18.04 17.11 -14.18
N PHE A 603 -17.30 16.80 -13.11
CA PHE A 603 -16.62 15.53 -12.94
C PHE A 603 -17.59 14.34 -13.01
N ARG A 604 -18.69 14.40 -12.26
CA ARG A 604 -19.73 13.35 -12.27
C ARG A 604 -20.31 13.14 -13.66
N LYS A 605 -20.58 14.22 -14.37
CA LYS A 605 -21.10 14.16 -15.74
C LYS A 605 -20.08 13.59 -16.73
N VAL A 606 -18.85 14.09 -16.71
CA VAL A 606 -17.82 13.79 -17.73
C VAL A 606 -17.12 12.47 -17.46
N VAL A 607 -16.76 12.19 -16.20
CA VAL A 607 -15.98 11.02 -15.81
C VAL A 607 -16.87 9.86 -15.38
N LEU A 608 -17.85 10.12 -14.49
CA LEU A 608 -18.73 9.07 -14.00
C LEU A 608 -19.90 8.76 -14.96
N GLY A 609 -20.17 9.63 -15.94
CA GLY A 609 -21.24 9.44 -16.92
C GLY A 609 -22.64 9.60 -16.32
N GLU A 610 -22.79 10.49 -15.34
CA GLU A 610 -24.09 10.82 -14.74
C GLU A 610 -24.78 11.94 -15.53
N VAL A 611 -26.12 11.91 -15.54
CA VAL A 611 -26.94 12.88 -16.31
C VAL A 611 -27.17 14.16 -15.51
#